data_a6344f593c4830a92da8848d82e40792
#
_entry.id   a6344f593c4830a92da8848d82e40792
#
_cell.length_a   1.000
_cell.length_b   1.000
_cell.length_c   1.000
_cell.angle_alpha   90.00
_cell.angle_beta   90.00
_cell.angle_gamma   90.00
#
_symmetry.space_group_name_H-M   'P 1'
#
loop_
_entity.id
_entity.type
_entity.pdbx_description
1 polymer ?
#
loop_
_entity_poly.entity_id
_entity_poly.type
_entity_poly.pdbx_seq_one_letter_code
_entity_poly.pdbx_strand_id
1 'polypeptide(L)'
;MDDIAAALGISKRTLYEVFSDKETLLMECLLKAQREGDAYVKDVYEKASNVLEVLLKLYQRSIEKFHNTNKKFFEDIKKYPKVYAELMKRRNRDSEETIAFFKLGIQQGYFRDDVNFTIVNLLVREQLDLLMNTDLCKEHSFQEVYESIMFTYLWGISTEKGARKLEEFIREYRKSRQPNTE
;
A
#
# COMPACT_ATOMS: atom_id res chain seq x y z
N MET A 1 -19.65 17.18 -5.81
CA MET A 1 -20.84 16.54 -5.21
C MET A 1 -21.85 16.13 -6.29
N ASP A 2 -22.10 16.94 -7.30
CA ASP A 2 -23.10 16.66 -8.35
C ASP A 2 -22.78 15.40 -9.15
N ASP A 3 -21.54 15.26 -9.62
CA ASP A 3 -21.09 14.07 -10.35
C ASP A 3 -21.16 12.80 -9.49
N ILE A 4 -20.92 12.93 -8.17
CA ILE A 4 -21.00 11.81 -7.22
C ILE A 4 -22.47 11.39 -7.06
N ALA A 5 -23.39 12.34 -6.87
CA ALA A 5 -24.81 12.06 -6.76
C ALA A 5 -25.34 11.39 -8.04
N ALA A 6 -24.96 11.90 -9.21
CA ALA A 6 -25.31 11.33 -10.50
C ALA A 6 -24.77 9.89 -10.66
N ALA A 7 -23.51 9.65 -10.32
CA ALA A 7 -22.90 8.32 -10.40
C ALA A 7 -23.56 7.29 -9.44
N LEU A 8 -24.08 7.75 -8.31
CA LEU A 8 -24.78 6.92 -7.33
C LEU A 8 -26.30 6.79 -7.62
N GLY A 9 -26.83 7.49 -8.60
CA GLY A 9 -28.27 7.49 -8.91
C GLY A 9 -29.13 8.11 -7.80
N ILE A 10 -28.57 9.01 -6.97
CA ILE A 10 -29.29 9.69 -5.88
C ILE A 10 -29.39 11.20 -6.14
N SER A 11 -30.32 11.87 -5.43
CA SER A 11 -30.40 13.32 -5.51
C SER A 11 -29.22 13.99 -4.81
N LYS A 12 -28.82 15.17 -5.31
CA LYS A 12 -27.84 16.02 -4.66
C LYS A 12 -28.25 16.35 -3.21
N ARG A 13 -29.54 16.58 -2.98
CA ARG A 13 -30.12 16.82 -1.65
C ARG A 13 -29.85 15.65 -0.72
N THR A 14 -30.13 14.43 -1.16
CA THR A 14 -29.88 13.20 -0.37
C THR A 14 -28.43 13.07 0.02
N LEU A 15 -27.49 13.38 -0.90
CA LEU A 15 -26.08 13.34 -0.62
C LEU A 15 -25.66 14.39 0.43
N TYR A 16 -26.22 15.61 0.37
CA TYR A 16 -25.94 16.66 1.35
C TYR A 16 -26.63 16.45 2.70
N GLU A 17 -27.73 15.68 2.77
CA GLU A 17 -28.32 15.24 4.03
C GLU A 17 -27.39 14.30 4.83
N VAL A 18 -26.51 13.55 4.13
CA VAL A 18 -25.55 12.63 4.76
C VAL A 18 -24.18 13.30 4.97
N PHE A 19 -23.70 14.07 4.00
CA PHE A 19 -22.37 14.69 4.03
C PHE A 19 -22.49 16.18 3.77
N SER A 20 -22.10 17.00 4.75
CA SER A 20 -22.16 18.47 4.67
C SER A 20 -21.38 19.04 3.49
N ASP A 21 -20.26 18.40 3.12
CA ASP A 21 -19.35 18.84 2.07
C ASP A 21 -18.50 17.68 1.52
N LYS A 22 -17.71 17.97 0.49
CA LYS A 22 -16.85 16.98 -0.16
C LYS A 22 -15.68 16.52 0.72
N GLU A 23 -15.18 17.40 1.60
CA GLU A 23 -14.08 17.06 2.51
C GLU A 23 -14.55 16.04 3.55
N THR A 24 -15.75 16.21 4.10
CA THR A 24 -16.38 15.28 5.02
C THR A 24 -16.61 13.91 4.37
N LEU A 25 -17.13 13.88 3.15
CA LEU A 25 -17.30 12.64 2.39
C LEU A 25 -15.94 11.94 2.16
N LEU A 26 -14.92 12.69 1.74
CA LEU A 26 -13.58 12.14 1.52
C LEU A 26 -12.97 11.60 2.82
N MET A 27 -13.17 12.29 3.95
CA MET A 27 -12.71 11.82 5.26
C MET A 27 -13.35 10.47 5.61
N GLU A 28 -14.65 10.31 5.46
CA GLU A 28 -15.33 9.04 5.72
C GLU A 28 -14.86 7.92 4.78
N CYS A 29 -14.63 8.23 3.50
CA CYS A 29 -14.05 7.28 2.56
C CYS A 29 -12.63 6.85 3.01
N LEU A 30 -11.79 7.79 3.44
CA LEU A 30 -10.45 7.50 3.95
C LEU A 30 -10.51 6.61 5.19
N LEU A 31 -11.33 6.98 6.18
CA LEU A 31 -11.48 6.21 7.43
C LEU A 31 -12.03 4.80 7.18
N LYS A 32 -12.97 4.66 6.25
CA LYS A 32 -13.46 3.34 5.82
C LYS A 32 -12.35 2.50 5.20
N ALA A 33 -11.60 3.07 4.26
CA ALA A 33 -10.48 2.37 3.61
C ALA A 33 -9.37 1.99 4.61
N GLN A 34 -9.17 2.79 5.65
CA GLN A 34 -8.26 2.49 6.76
C GLN A 34 -8.76 1.30 7.57
N ARG A 35 -10.02 1.31 8.03
CA ARG A 35 -10.63 0.18 8.78
C ARG A 35 -10.54 -1.13 8.00
N GLU A 36 -10.85 -1.11 6.72
CA GLU A 36 -10.73 -2.28 5.83
C GLU A 36 -9.26 -2.73 5.67
N GLY A 37 -8.34 -1.77 5.66
CA GLY A 37 -6.90 -2.03 5.64
C GLY A 37 -6.45 -2.75 6.91
N ASP A 38 -6.83 -2.24 8.08
CA ASP A 38 -6.46 -2.80 9.38
C ASP A 38 -7.04 -4.21 9.57
N ALA A 39 -8.31 -4.40 9.21
CA ALA A 39 -8.95 -5.70 9.24
C ALA A 39 -8.22 -6.73 8.35
N TYR A 40 -7.79 -6.31 7.16
CA TYR A 40 -7.02 -7.19 6.27
C TYR A 40 -5.63 -7.52 6.83
N VAL A 41 -4.92 -6.52 7.36
CA VAL A 41 -3.61 -6.75 7.98
C VAL A 41 -3.75 -7.78 9.09
N LYS A 42 -4.74 -7.63 9.96
CA LYS A 42 -5.04 -8.58 11.06
C LYS A 42 -5.30 -9.98 10.52
N ASP A 43 -6.19 -10.12 9.52
CA ASP A 43 -6.53 -11.41 8.91
C ASP A 43 -5.29 -12.09 8.29
N VAL A 44 -4.44 -11.31 7.61
CA VAL A 44 -3.18 -11.83 7.04
C VAL A 44 -2.23 -12.31 8.13
N TYR A 45 -2.09 -11.57 9.23
CA TYR A 45 -1.24 -11.97 10.36
C TYR A 45 -1.72 -13.26 11.03
N GLU A 46 -3.03 -13.44 11.16
CA GLU A 46 -3.63 -14.65 11.76
C GLU A 46 -3.44 -15.90 10.88
N LYS A 47 -3.38 -15.74 9.57
CA LYS A 47 -3.35 -16.84 8.60
C LYS A 47 -1.96 -17.15 8.05
N ALA A 48 -1.04 -16.20 8.10
CA ALA A 48 0.27 -16.37 7.51
C ALA A 48 1.17 -17.26 8.38
N SER A 49 1.97 -18.11 7.72
CA SER A 49 2.90 -19.02 8.37
C SER A 49 4.18 -18.32 8.88
N ASN A 50 4.49 -17.14 8.34
CA ASN A 50 5.70 -16.39 8.68
C ASN A 50 5.58 -14.92 8.21
N VAL A 51 6.51 -14.08 8.70
CA VAL A 51 6.51 -12.63 8.38
C VAL A 51 6.74 -12.32 6.91
N LEU A 52 7.51 -13.13 6.19
CA LEU A 52 7.74 -12.90 4.77
C LEU A 52 6.45 -13.09 3.97
N GLU A 53 5.65 -14.11 4.30
CA GLU A 53 4.33 -14.31 3.70
C GLU A 53 3.38 -13.14 3.98
N VAL A 54 3.39 -12.61 5.22
CA VAL A 54 2.63 -11.40 5.56
C VAL A 54 3.03 -10.25 4.63
N LEU A 55 4.34 -9.97 4.53
CA LEU A 55 4.87 -8.87 3.73
C LEU A 55 4.47 -8.98 2.25
N LEU A 56 4.56 -10.20 1.69
CA LEU A 56 4.23 -10.46 0.29
C LEU A 56 2.73 -10.31 0.00
N LYS A 57 1.86 -10.75 0.92
CA LYS A 57 0.40 -10.54 0.79
C LYS A 57 0.02 -9.06 0.89
N LEU A 58 0.64 -8.31 1.81
CA LEU A 58 0.42 -6.87 1.93
C LEU A 58 0.90 -6.13 0.68
N TYR A 59 2.03 -6.54 0.12
CA TYR A 59 2.56 -6.04 -1.14
C TYR A 59 1.58 -6.28 -2.30
N GLN A 60 1.08 -7.50 -2.47
CA GLN A 60 0.12 -7.85 -3.52
C GLN A 60 -1.14 -6.99 -3.43
N ARG A 61 -1.70 -6.84 -2.23
CA ARG A 61 -2.86 -5.95 -2.01
C ARG A 61 -2.56 -4.49 -2.36
N SER A 62 -1.35 -4.02 -2.06
CA SER A 62 -0.95 -2.65 -2.38
C SER A 62 -0.98 -2.40 -3.88
N ILE A 63 -0.45 -3.31 -4.68
CA ILE A 63 -0.51 -3.24 -6.15
C ILE A 63 -1.97 -3.15 -6.64
N GLU A 64 -2.84 -4.05 -6.16
CA GLU A 64 -4.25 -4.07 -6.55
C GLU A 64 -4.96 -2.75 -6.23
N LYS A 65 -4.72 -2.20 -5.04
CA LYS A 65 -5.26 -0.90 -4.63
C LYS A 65 -4.78 0.24 -5.52
N PHE A 66 -3.48 0.30 -5.77
CA PHE A 66 -2.90 1.37 -6.59
C PHE A 66 -3.33 1.28 -8.04
N HIS A 67 -3.45 0.07 -8.59
CA HIS A 67 -3.96 -0.13 -9.95
C HIS A 67 -5.38 0.44 -10.13
N ASN A 68 -6.21 0.34 -9.09
CA ASN A 68 -7.58 0.83 -9.09
C ASN A 68 -7.71 2.30 -8.65
N THR A 69 -6.62 2.97 -8.30
CA THR A 69 -6.65 4.35 -7.81
C THR A 69 -6.23 5.31 -8.92
N ASN A 70 -7.09 6.27 -9.25
CA ASN A 70 -6.76 7.31 -10.24
C ASN A 70 -5.61 8.20 -9.70
N LYS A 71 -4.58 8.43 -10.54
CA LYS A 71 -3.43 9.29 -10.21
C LYS A 71 -3.87 10.68 -9.72
N LYS A 72 -4.90 11.27 -10.34
CA LYS A 72 -5.45 12.57 -9.92
C LYS A 72 -5.95 12.60 -8.48
N PHE A 73 -6.32 11.44 -7.90
CA PHE A 73 -6.71 11.37 -6.48
C PHE A 73 -5.60 11.88 -5.56
N PHE A 74 -4.35 11.52 -5.82
CA PHE A 74 -3.21 11.93 -4.99
C PHE A 74 -2.86 13.41 -5.13
N GLU A 75 -3.13 14.00 -6.28
CA GLU A 75 -2.99 15.44 -6.51
C GLU A 75 -4.15 16.20 -5.83
N ASP A 76 -5.37 15.69 -6.01
CA ASP A 76 -6.57 16.34 -5.52
C ASP A 76 -6.74 16.28 -4.00
N ILE A 77 -6.28 15.19 -3.35
CA ILE A 77 -6.40 15.04 -1.89
C ILE A 77 -5.66 16.14 -1.12
N LYS A 78 -4.59 16.70 -1.70
CA LYS A 78 -3.84 17.83 -1.14
C LYS A 78 -4.68 19.11 -1.01
N LYS A 79 -5.77 19.23 -1.79
CA LYS A 79 -6.72 20.35 -1.73
C LYS A 79 -7.66 20.27 -0.52
N TYR A 80 -7.63 19.16 0.23
CA TYR A 80 -8.45 18.88 1.41
C TYR A 80 -7.55 18.70 2.63
N PRO A 81 -7.18 19.80 3.34
CA PRO A 81 -6.12 19.79 4.35
C PRO A 81 -6.34 18.81 5.49
N LYS A 82 -7.61 18.66 5.96
CA LYS A 82 -7.94 17.75 7.07
C LYS A 82 -7.76 16.30 6.67
N VAL A 83 -8.20 15.93 5.46
CA VAL A 83 -8.05 14.57 4.90
C VAL A 83 -6.58 14.26 4.67
N TYR A 84 -5.83 15.21 4.10
CA TYR A 84 -4.41 15.06 3.86
C TYR A 84 -3.62 14.91 5.18
N ALA A 85 -3.95 15.70 6.20
CA ALA A 85 -3.34 15.60 7.52
C ALA A 85 -3.59 14.22 8.17
N GLU A 86 -4.81 13.66 8.07
CA GLU A 86 -5.13 12.34 8.60
C GLU A 86 -4.38 11.22 7.85
N LEU A 87 -4.26 11.34 6.54
CA LEU A 87 -3.45 10.43 5.73
C LEU A 87 -1.98 10.43 6.17
N MET A 88 -1.39 11.62 6.39
CA MET A 88 0.00 11.78 6.84
C MET A 88 0.20 11.31 8.28
N LYS A 89 -0.75 11.56 9.17
CA LYS A 89 -0.71 11.09 10.57
C LYS A 89 -0.63 9.56 10.65
N ARG A 90 -1.44 8.86 9.88
CA ARG A 90 -1.39 7.40 9.82
C ARG A 90 -0.03 6.92 9.34
N ARG A 91 0.47 7.51 8.27
CA ARG A 91 1.76 7.18 7.69
C ARG A 91 2.91 7.28 8.70
N ASN A 92 2.84 8.19 9.66
CA ASN A 92 3.87 8.39 10.68
C ASN A 92 3.72 7.48 11.92
N ARG A 93 2.51 6.91 12.14
CA ARG A 93 2.22 6.07 13.31
C ARG A 93 2.88 4.68 13.24
N ASP A 94 3.05 4.14 12.05
CA ASP A 94 3.39 2.73 11.83
C ASP A 94 4.86 2.37 12.04
N SER A 95 5.71 3.28 12.58
CA SER A 95 7.16 3.04 12.67
C SER A 95 7.55 1.97 13.70
N GLU A 96 6.95 1.96 14.89
CA GLU A 96 7.29 1.01 15.96
C GLU A 96 6.80 -0.41 15.64
N GLU A 97 5.56 -0.54 15.17
CA GLU A 97 4.99 -1.83 14.74
C GLU A 97 5.77 -2.41 13.56
N THR A 98 6.16 -1.58 12.62
CA THR A 98 6.98 -1.99 11.47
C THR A 98 8.35 -2.49 11.92
N ILE A 99 9.01 -1.82 12.88
CA ILE A 99 10.29 -2.28 13.40
C ILE A 99 10.14 -3.60 14.17
N ALA A 100 9.09 -3.76 14.98
CA ALA A 100 8.79 -5.01 15.67
C ALA A 100 8.56 -6.16 14.67
N PHE A 101 7.88 -5.90 13.56
CA PHE A 101 7.68 -6.84 12.48
C PHE A 101 9.00 -7.32 11.85
N PHE A 102 9.92 -6.39 11.54
CA PHE A 102 11.22 -6.75 10.99
C PHE A 102 12.09 -7.53 12.00
N LYS A 103 12.04 -7.17 13.28
CA LYS A 103 12.70 -7.94 14.34
C LYS A 103 12.22 -9.39 14.41
N LEU A 104 10.92 -9.61 14.28
CA LEU A 104 10.37 -10.96 14.18
C LEU A 104 10.89 -11.71 12.94
N GLY A 105 11.03 -11.03 11.82
CA GLY A 105 11.60 -11.61 10.60
C GLY A 105 13.06 -12.01 10.73
N ILE A 106 13.86 -11.24 11.48
CA ILE A 106 15.23 -11.60 11.85
C ILE A 106 15.21 -12.88 12.71
N GLN A 107 14.38 -12.93 13.75
CA GLN A 107 14.24 -14.11 14.61
C GLN A 107 13.81 -15.36 13.85
N GLN A 108 12.97 -15.22 12.84
CA GLN A 108 12.55 -16.30 11.95
C GLN A 108 13.62 -16.68 10.90
N GLY A 109 14.69 -15.89 10.80
CA GLY A 109 15.80 -16.10 9.88
C GLY A 109 15.49 -15.74 8.43
N TYR A 110 14.47 -14.92 8.16
CA TYR A 110 14.14 -14.45 6.81
C TYR A 110 14.84 -13.14 6.47
N PHE A 111 15.09 -12.28 7.46
CA PHE A 111 15.73 -10.98 7.27
C PHE A 111 17.10 -10.95 7.92
N ARG A 112 17.99 -10.15 7.34
CA ARG A 112 19.35 -9.91 7.81
C ARG A 112 19.31 -9.07 9.10
N ASP A 113 20.22 -9.30 10.01
CA ASP A 113 20.36 -8.59 11.29
C ASP A 113 21.30 -7.38 11.23
N ASP A 114 22.08 -7.26 10.15
CA ASP A 114 23.00 -6.15 9.90
C ASP A 114 22.32 -4.95 9.20
N VAL A 115 21.00 -5.00 8.99
CA VAL A 115 20.21 -3.96 8.32
C VAL A 115 19.57 -3.00 9.32
N ASN A 116 19.73 -1.70 9.10
CA ASN A 116 18.99 -0.70 9.87
C ASN A 116 17.59 -0.51 9.30
N PHE A 117 16.60 -1.26 9.82
CA PHE A 117 15.23 -1.24 9.34
C PHE A 117 14.51 0.08 9.55
N THR A 118 14.94 0.91 10.50
CA THR A 118 14.38 2.27 10.65
C THR A 118 14.72 3.12 9.42
N ILE A 119 15.97 3.06 8.97
CA ILE A 119 16.43 3.79 7.78
C ILE A 119 15.80 3.19 6.52
N VAL A 120 15.80 1.87 6.38
CA VAL A 120 15.21 1.19 5.21
C VAL A 120 13.73 1.53 5.09
N ASN A 121 12.95 1.45 6.17
CA ASN A 121 11.54 1.81 6.16
C ASN A 121 11.31 3.27 5.75
N LEU A 122 12.14 4.19 6.24
CA LEU A 122 12.10 5.59 5.83
C LEU A 122 12.38 5.74 4.33
N LEU A 123 13.43 5.12 3.82
CA LEU A 123 13.81 5.20 2.40
C LEU A 123 12.74 4.62 1.48
N VAL A 124 12.16 3.45 1.81
CA VAL A 124 11.04 2.87 1.04
C VAL A 124 9.88 3.84 0.99
N ARG A 125 9.55 4.46 2.10
CA ARG A 125 8.47 5.43 2.22
C ARG A 125 8.71 6.67 1.36
N GLU A 126 9.91 7.24 1.39
CA GLU A 126 10.29 8.38 0.57
C GLU A 126 10.29 8.05 -0.94
N GLN A 127 10.73 6.84 -1.31
CA GLN A 127 10.68 6.41 -2.70
C GLN A 127 9.25 6.18 -3.20
N LEU A 128 8.35 5.69 -2.37
CA LEU A 128 6.94 5.58 -2.72
C LEU A 128 6.29 6.96 -2.89
N ASP A 129 6.70 7.95 -2.11
CA ASP A 129 6.26 9.34 -2.30
C ASP A 129 6.78 9.95 -3.59
N LEU A 130 8.05 9.69 -3.90
CA LEU A 130 8.65 10.11 -5.16
C LEU A 130 7.85 9.53 -6.32
N LEU A 131 7.52 8.24 -6.28
CA LEU A 131 6.70 7.55 -7.28
C LEU A 131 5.35 8.26 -7.51
N MET A 132 4.72 8.74 -6.44
CA MET A 132 3.43 9.44 -6.52
C MET A 132 3.55 10.87 -7.06
N ASN A 133 4.72 11.49 -6.98
CA ASN A 133 4.94 12.91 -7.29
C ASN A 133 5.82 13.15 -8.53
N THR A 134 6.29 12.10 -9.20
CA THR A 134 7.15 12.23 -10.39
C THR A 134 6.46 11.78 -11.67
N ASP A 135 7.10 12.07 -12.80
CA ASP A 135 6.66 11.68 -14.13
C ASP A 135 7.05 10.24 -14.51
N LEU A 136 7.68 9.47 -13.61
CA LEU A 136 8.07 8.08 -13.86
C LEU A 136 6.91 7.22 -14.36
N CYS A 137 5.72 7.43 -13.83
CA CYS A 137 4.51 6.72 -14.26
C CYS A 137 3.90 7.24 -15.58
N LYS A 138 4.55 8.20 -16.27
CA LYS A 138 4.20 8.56 -17.64
C LYS A 138 4.86 7.62 -18.66
N GLU A 139 6.10 7.17 -18.36
CA GLU A 139 6.90 6.32 -19.24
C GLU A 139 6.80 4.83 -18.86
N HIS A 140 6.59 4.54 -17.56
CA HIS A 140 6.49 3.18 -17.03
C HIS A 140 5.17 2.99 -16.29
N SER A 141 4.65 1.78 -16.29
CA SER A 141 3.47 1.47 -15.50
C SER A 141 3.77 1.63 -14.00
N PHE A 142 2.78 2.07 -13.23
CA PHE A 142 2.90 2.17 -11.77
C PHE A 142 3.39 0.85 -11.17
N GLN A 143 2.86 -0.27 -11.67
CA GLN A 143 3.22 -1.59 -11.21
C GLN A 143 4.72 -1.89 -11.42
N GLU A 144 5.27 -1.63 -12.61
CA GLU A 144 6.69 -1.88 -12.90
C GLU A 144 7.60 -1.08 -11.96
N VAL A 145 7.29 0.19 -11.74
CA VAL A 145 8.10 1.03 -10.84
C VAL A 145 7.98 0.56 -9.40
N TYR A 146 6.76 0.27 -8.94
CA TYR A 146 6.51 -0.23 -7.59
C TYR A 146 7.19 -1.59 -7.34
N GLU A 147 7.09 -2.53 -8.28
CA GLU A 147 7.79 -3.82 -8.23
C GLU A 147 9.31 -3.65 -8.18
N SER A 148 9.85 -2.75 -8.99
CA SER A 148 11.30 -2.48 -9.01
C SER A 148 11.79 -1.96 -7.66
N ILE A 149 11.07 -1.05 -7.03
CA ILE A 149 11.38 -0.55 -5.69
C ILE A 149 11.29 -1.70 -4.67
N MET A 150 10.14 -2.34 -4.59
CA MET A 150 9.86 -3.29 -3.52
C MET A 150 10.73 -4.55 -3.61
N PHE A 151 10.92 -5.12 -4.80
CA PHE A 151 11.76 -6.31 -4.93
C PHE A 151 13.23 -6.01 -4.66
N THR A 152 13.73 -4.84 -5.06
CA THR A 152 15.10 -4.44 -4.73
C THR A 152 15.31 -4.38 -3.22
N TYR A 153 14.35 -3.81 -2.47
CA TYR A 153 14.41 -3.80 -1.00
C TYR A 153 14.29 -5.19 -0.39
N LEU A 154 13.31 -5.97 -0.83
CA LEU A 154 13.09 -7.31 -0.32
C LEU A 154 14.30 -8.21 -0.52
N TRP A 155 14.96 -8.15 -1.67
CA TRP A 155 16.22 -8.83 -1.94
C TRP A 155 17.34 -8.33 -1.02
N GLY A 156 17.49 -7.01 -0.89
CA GLY A 156 18.56 -6.39 -0.08
C GLY A 156 18.47 -6.72 1.41
N ILE A 157 17.27 -6.89 1.97
CA ILE A 157 17.06 -7.19 3.39
C ILE A 157 16.99 -8.69 3.69
N SER A 158 16.88 -9.55 2.68
CA SER A 158 16.68 -10.99 2.86
C SER A 158 17.97 -11.72 3.17
N THR A 159 17.89 -12.74 4.03
CA THR A 159 18.87 -13.82 4.12
C THR A 159 18.75 -14.74 2.89
N GLU A 160 19.66 -15.72 2.77
CA GLU A 160 19.53 -16.75 1.72
C GLU A 160 18.19 -17.51 1.81
N LYS A 161 17.73 -17.82 3.03
CA LYS A 161 16.42 -18.44 3.29
C LYS A 161 15.28 -17.54 2.83
N GLY A 162 15.35 -16.24 3.14
CA GLY A 162 14.35 -15.26 2.73
C GLY A 162 14.31 -15.08 1.21
N ALA A 163 15.48 -15.00 0.59
CA ALA A 163 15.63 -14.84 -0.85
C ALA A 163 15.00 -16.00 -1.64
N ARG A 164 15.22 -17.24 -1.23
CA ARG A 164 14.59 -18.42 -1.87
C ARG A 164 13.06 -18.34 -1.82
N LYS A 165 12.49 -17.95 -0.67
CA LYS A 165 11.03 -17.77 -0.53
C LYS A 165 10.49 -16.61 -1.37
N LEU A 166 11.25 -15.53 -1.48
CA LEU A 166 10.92 -14.41 -2.35
C LEU A 166 10.92 -14.81 -3.82
N GLU A 167 11.89 -15.62 -4.28
CA GLU A 167 11.93 -16.17 -5.64
C GLU A 167 10.70 -17.02 -5.96
N GLU A 168 10.35 -17.93 -5.04
CA GLU A 168 9.15 -18.77 -5.18
C GLU A 168 7.91 -17.89 -5.39
N PHE A 169 7.72 -16.89 -4.52
CA PHE A 169 6.60 -15.95 -4.60
C PHE A 169 6.58 -15.18 -5.92
N ILE A 170 7.71 -14.56 -6.33
CA ILE A 170 7.80 -13.76 -7.56
C ILE A 170 7.44 -14.63 -8.77
N ARG A 171 7.87 -15.88 -8.79
CA ARG A 171 7.56 -16.82 -9.86
C ARG A 171 6.07 -17.14 -9.94
N GLU A 172 5.43 -17.42 -8.81
CA GLU A 172 4.00 -17.70 -8.74
C GLU A 172 3.17 -16.46 -9.09
N TYR A 173 3.53 -15.33 -8.54
CA TYR A 173 2.90 -14.05 -8.79
C TYR A 173 2.94 -13.67 -10.28
N ARG A 174 4.08 -13.85 -10.95
CA ARG A 174 4.20 -13.60 -12.40
C ARG A 174 3.39 -14.59 -13.24
N LYS A 175 3.32 -15.85 -12.84
CA LYS A 175 2.49 -16.85 -13.52
C LYS A 175 1.00 -16.51 -13.44
N SER A 176 0.51 -16.08 -12.27
CA SER A 176 -0.90 -15.73 -12.09
C SER A 176 -1.35 -14.51 -12.89
N ARG A 177 -0.40 -13.75 -13.45
CA ARG A 177 -0.65 -12.52 -14.23
C ARG A 177 -0.40 -12.65 -15.74
N GLN A 178 0.13 -13.78 -16.20
CA GLN A 178 0.15 -14.03 -17.63
C GLN A 178 -1.30 -14.25 -18.07
N PRO A 179 -1.85 -13.46 -19.02
CA PRO A 179 -3.15 -13.76 -19.58
C PRO A 179 -3.08 -15.18 -20.17
N ASN A 180 -4.07 -16.01 -19.83
CA ASN A 180 -4.23 -17.30 -20.50
C ASN A 180 -4.27 -17.03 -21.99
N THR A 181 -3.17 -17.29 -22.68
CA THR A 181 -3.11 -17.35 -24.13
C THR A 181 -3.72 -18.70 -24.52
N GLU A 182 -5.05 -18.75 -24.61
CA GLU A 182 -5.77 -19.71 -25.43
C GLU A 182 -6.18 -19.05 -26.75
#